data_5d18a957e9c93ca733971d018328d13c
#
_entry.id   5d18a957e9c93ca733971d018328d13c
#
_cell.length_a   1.000
_cell.length_b   1.000
_cell.length_c   1.000
_cell.angle_alpha   90.00
_cell.angle_beta   90.00
_cell.angle_gamma   90.00
#
_symmetry.space_group_name_H-M   'P 1'
#
loop_
_entity.id
_entity.type
_entity.pdbx_description
1 polymer ?
#
loop_
_entity_poly.entity_id
_entity_poly.type
_entity_poly.pdbx_seq_one_letter_code
_entity_poly.pdbx_strand_id
1 'polypeptide(L)' 'MRHNDRVTLTEHEEGVSVSCPALRGCHSQGKTREDALANIREAIRQWLAAEADEAKLFKVSEAEVAI' A
#
# COMPACT_ATOMS: atom_id res chain seq x y z
N MET A 1 1.44 15.93 -8.29
CA MET A 1 2.27 15.79 -7.08
C MET A 1 2.91 14.40 -7.04
N ARG A 2 4.19 14.33 -6.80
CA ARG A 2 4.87 13.06 -6.66
C ARG A 2 4.62 12.48 -5.29
N HIS A 3 4.29 11.21 -5.28
CA HIS A 3 4.09 10.46 -4.05
C HIS A 3 5.18 9.40 -3.97
N ASN A 4 6.08 9.53 -3.00
CA ASN A 4 7.18 8.60 -2.80
C ASN A 4 6.99 7.85 -1.49
N ASP A 5 6.80 6.55 -1.57
CA ASP A 5 6.67 5.71 -0.40
C ASP A 5 7.81 4.73 -0.31
N ARG A 6 8.24 4.44 0.91
CA ARG A 6 9.17 3.37 1.16
C ARG A 6 8.44 2.06 1.16
N VAL A 7 9.06 1.06 0.55
CA VAL A 7 8.52 -0.30 0.54
C VAL A 7 9.55 -1.25 1.12
N THR A 8 9.06 -2.32 1.71
CA THR A 8 9.89 -3.38 2.27
C THR A 8 9.76 -4.62 1.39
N LEU A 9 10.88 -5.12 0.91
CA LEU A 9 10.93 -6.30 0.07
C LEU A 9 11.48 -7.49 0.86
N THR A 10 10.86 -8.64 0.69
CA THR A 10 11.32 -9.88 1.30
C THR A 10 11.44 -10.93 0.21
N GLU A 11 12.65 -11.46 0.02
CA GLU A 11 12.90 -12.48 -0.98
C GLU A 11 12.70 -13.86 -0.38
N HIS A 12 11.99 -14.71 -1.10
CA HIS A 12 11.70 -16.09 -0.73
C HIS A 12 12.09 -17.01 -1.88
N GLU A 13 12.09 -18.30 -1.62
CA GLU A 13 12.32 -19.29 -2.67
C GLU A 13 11.26 -19.22 -3.77
N GLU A 14 10.04 -18.86 -3.42
CA GLU A 14 8.90 -18.82 -4.33
C GLU A 14 8.73 -17.46 -5.03
N GLY A 15 9.46 -16.45 -4.61
CA GLY A 15 9.34 -15.12 -5.21
C GLY A 15 9.68 -14.02 -4.23
N VAL A 16 9.15 -12.84 -4.49
CA VAL A 16 9.43 -11.65 -3.69
C VAL A 16 8.12 -11.06 -3.19
N SER A 17 8.02 -10.84 -1.88
CA SER A 17 6.91 -10.09 -1.32
C SER A 17 7.33 -8.65 -1.08
N VAL A 18 6.36 -7.74 -1.13
CA VAL A 18 6.62 -6.33 -0.92
C VAL A 18 5.45 -5.72 -0.15
N SER A 19 5.76 -4.81 0.75
CA SER A 19 4.75 -4.08 1.51
C SER A 19 5.09 -2.61 1.58
N CYS A 20 4.08 -1.78 1.78
CA CYS A 20 4.23 -0.35 2.01
C CYS A 20 3.79 -0.06 3.45
N PRO A 21 4.73 0.06 4.40
CA PRO A 21 4.37 0.24 5.82
C PRO A 21 3.55 1.50 6.10
N ALA A 22 3.71 2.53 5.28
CA ALA A 22 2.96 3.77 5.45
C ALA A 22 1.48 3.62 5.13
N LEU A 23 1.11 2.61 4.35
CA LEU A 23 -0.26 2.38 3.91
C LEU A 23 -0.75 1.04 4.45
N ARG A 24 -1.62 1.09 5.44
CA ARG A 24 -2.09 -0.12 6.12
C ARG A 24 -2.74 -1.10 5.13
N GLY A 25 -2.24 -2.34 5.16
CA GLY A 25 -2.76 -3.40 4.30
C GLY A 25 -2.31 -3.34 2.85
N CYS A 26 -1.44 -2.38 2.49
CA CYS A 26 -0.94 -2.27 1.14
C CYS A 26 0.28 -3.18 0.95
N HIS A 27 0.09 -4.27 0.25
CA HIS A 27 1.15 -5.22 -0.03
C HIS A 27 0.93 -5.89 -1.38
N SER A 28 1.97 -6.48 -1.91
CA SER A 28 1.92 -7.20 -3.17
C SER A 28 3.03 -8.22 -3.24
N GLN A 29 3.17 -8.86 -4.38
CA GLN A 29 4.20 -9.88 -4.61
C GLN A 29 4.51 -9.98 -6.08
N GLY A 30 5.61 -10.65 -6.40
CA GLY A 30 6.03 -10.90 -7.77
C GLY A 30 7.05 -12.02 -7.80
N LYS A 31 7.37 -12.53 -8.97
CA LYS A 31 8.38 -13.57 -9.14
C LYS A 31 9.79 -13.01 -8.96
N THR A 32 9.96 -11.75 -9.35
CA THR A 32 11.23 -11.05 -9.24
C THR A 32 11.03 -9.75 -8.46
N ARG A 33 12.14 -9.15 -8.05
CA ARG A 33 12.12 -7.84 -7.40
C ARG A 33 11.42 -6.79 -8.28
N GLU A 34 11.71 -6.79 -9.57
CA GLU A 34 11.13 -5.84 -10.53
C GLU A 34 9.62 -6.02 -10.63
N ASP A 35 9.16 -7.27 -10.71
CA ASP A 35 7.74 -7.58 -10.75
C ASP A 35 7.05 -7.12 -9.46
N ALA A 36 7.64 -7.40 -8.32
CA ALA A 36 7.08 -7.01 -7.02
C ALA A 36 6.97 -5.49 -6.92
N LEU A 37 8.00 -4.76 -7.36
CA LEU A 37 7.99 -3.29 -7.34
C LEU A 37 6.93 -2.71 -8.27
N ALA A 38 6.76 -3.27 -9.46
CA ALA A 38 5.71 -2.84 -10.38
C ALA A 38 4.32 -3.10 -9.79
N ASN A 39 4.15 -4.26 -9.17
CA ASN A 39 2.88 -4.64 -8.57
C ASN A 39 2.52 -3.78 -7.35
N ILE A 40 3.50 -3.45 -6.49
CA ILE A 40 3.22 -2.60 -5.33
C ILE A 40 2.90 -1.17 -5.76
N ARG A 41 3.52 -0.70 -6.84
CA ARG A 41 3.20 0.62 -7.37
C ARG A 41 1.73 0.72 -7.75
N GLU A 42 1.21 -0.30 -8.41
CA GLU A 42 -0.19 -0.36 -8.79
C GLU A 42 -1.10 -0.49 -7.56
N ALA A 43 -0.69 -1.30 -6.59
CA ALA A 43 -1.43 -1.46 -5.34
C ALA A 43 -1.51 -0.15 -4.57
N ILE A 44 -0.43 0.61 -4.50
CA ILE A 44 -0.42 1.94 -3.85
C ILE A 44 -1.37 2.88 -4.57
N ARG A 45 -1.34 2.88 -5.89
CA ARG A 45 -2.22 3.73 -6.70
C ARG A 45 -3.69 3.41 -6.44
N GLN A 46 -4.04 2.13 -6.39
CA GLN A 46 -5.40 1.68 -6.09
C GLN A 46 -5.80 2.00 -4.65
N TRP A 47 -4.88 1.84 -3.72
CA TRP A 47 -5.12 2.14 -2.31
C TRP A 47 -5.46 3.62 -2.13
N LEU A 48 -4.68 4.51 -2.75
CA LEU A 48 -4.90 5.96 -2.68
C LEU A 48 -6.22 6.36 -3.35
N ALA A 49 -6.57 5.72 -4.45
CA ALA A 49 -7.83 5.98 -5.14
C ALA A 49 -9.03 5.54 -4.28
N ALA A 50 -8.95 4.39 -3.65
CA ALA A 50 -10.00 3.89 -2.77
C ALA A 50 -10.20 4.81 -1.56
N GLU A 51 -9.10 5.29 -0.98
CA GLU A 51 -9.14 6.22 0.16
C GLU A 51 -9.84 7.53 -0.24
N ALA A 52 -9.52 8.04 -1.42
CA ALA A 52 -10.16 9.26 -1.93
C ALA A 52 -11.66 9.05 -2.18
N ASP A 53 -12.04 7.90 -2.71
CA ASP A 53 -13.44 7.57 -2.95
C ASP A 53 -14.22 7.39 -1.66
N GLU A 54 -13.63 6.76 -0.66
CA GLU A 54 -14.24 6.63 0.66
C GLU A 54 -14.46 7.99 1.31
N ALA A 55 -13.51 8.89 1.18
CA ALA A 55 -13.62 10.24 1.72
C ALA A 55 -14.76 11.03 1.06
N LYS A 56 -15.09 10.71 -0.19
CA LYS A 56 -16.20 11.35 -0.90
C LYS A 56 -17.55 10.74 -0.56
N LEU A 57 -17.60 9.42 -0.40
CA LEU A 57 -18.84 8.68 -0.22
C LEU A 57 -19.27 8.56 1.25
N PHE A 58 -18.31 8.60 2.16
CA PHE A 58 -18.56 8.38 3.57
C PHE A 58 -17.95 9.49 4.40
N LYS A 59 -18.65 9.83 5.47
CA LYS A 59 -18.11 10.77 6.43
C LYS A 59 -17.17 10.02 7.37
N VAL A 60 -15.88 10.28 7.20
CA VAL A 60 -14.85 9.65 8.02
C VAL A 60 -14.44 10.62 9.12
N SER A 61 -14.40 10.14 10.34
CA SER A 61 -13.95 10.95 11.46
C SER A 61 -13.00 10.17 12.34
N GLU A 62 -12.12 10.88 12.99
CA GLU A 62 -11.18 10.30 13.95
C GLU A 62 -11.51 10.85 15.32
N ALA A 63 -11.33 10.01 16.32
CA ALA A 63 -11.54 10.41 17.70
C ALA A 63 -10.46 9.80 18.58
N GLU A 64 -10.04 10.55 19.58
CA GLU A 64 -9.14 10.05 20.60
C GLU A 64 -9.92 9.58 21.80
N VAL A 65 -9.52 8.45 22.34
CA VAL A 65 -10.17 7.90 23.54
C VAL A 65 -9.12 7.82 24.65
N ALA A 66 -9.42 8.47 25.75
CA ALA A 66 -8.57 8.39 26.95
C ALA A 66 -8.93 7.14 27.73
N ILE A 67 -7.92 6.37 28.10
CA ILE A 67 -8.09 5.13 28.85
C ILE A 67 -7.50 5.28 30.25
#